data_6cc58dd719ceeff254209e136036385d
#
_entry.id   6cc58dd719ceeff254209e136036385d
#
_cell.length_a   1.000
_cell.length_b   1.000
_cell.length_c   1.000
_cell.angle_alpha   90.00
_cell.angle_beta   90.00
_cell.angle_gamma   90.00
#
_symmetry.space_group_name_H-M   'P 1'
#
loop_
_entity.id
_entity.type
_entity.pdbx_description
1 polymer ?
#
loop_
_entity_poly.entity_id
_entity_poly.type
_entity_poly.pdbx_seq_one_letter_code
_entity_poly.pdbx_strand_id
1 'polypeptide(L)'
;MRLSHLGKILKSKLADRGISLNKLSRETRIPMSRISVIVNGKRAITAETALRLARYLGGSANVWTNLQAQHDLAVTMRRVGKLINREVMRAVT
;
A
#
# COMPACT_ATOMS: atom_id res chain seq x y z
N MET A 1 12.89 3.20 -8.07
CA MET A 1 12.54 2.98 -7.55
C MET A 1 11.77 2.58 -7.07
N ARG A 2 11.49 2.15 -6.70
CA ARG A 2 10.80 1.75 -6.42
C ARG A 2 9.92 1.72 -5.73
N LEU A 3 9.47 1.52 -5.60
CA LEU A 3 8.48 1.67 -5.40
C LEU A 3 7.60 1.01 -4.66
N SER A 4 7.52 0.03 -4.54
CA SER A 4 6.56 -0.73 -3.93
C SER A 4 6.94 -1.21 -2.62
N HIS A 5 7.24 -0.28 -1.78
CA HIS A 5 7.54 -0.56 -0.40
C HIS A 5 6.42 -1.38 0.26
N LEU A 6 5.17 -0.99 -0.01
CA LEU A 6 4.01 -1.69 0.55
C LEU A 6 3.88 -3.11 0.02
N GLY A 7 4.15 -3.29 -1.27
CA GLY A 7 4.14 -4.62 -1.86
C GLY A 7 5.20 -5.53 -1.26
N LYS A 8 6.36 -4.99 -0.95
CA LYS A 8 7.42 -5.75 -0.30
C LYS A 8 7.03 -6.17 1.12
N ILE A 9 6.38 -5.27 1.85
CA ILE A 9 5.91 -5.58 3.20
C ILE A 9 4.89 -6.72 3.14
N LEU A 10 3.97 -6.65 2.21
CA LEU A 10 2.97 -7.70 2.05
C LEU A 10 3.63 -9.04 1.73
N LYS A 11 4.57 -9.05 0.78
CA LYS A 11 5.27 -10.29 0.42
C LYS A 11 6.02 -10.86 1.61
N SER A 12 6.66 -10.01 2.40
CA SER A 12 7.41 -10.45 3.56
C SER A 12 6.50 -11.09 4.59
N LYS A 13 5.36 -10.47 4.87
CA LYS A 13 4.40 -11.02 5.82
C LYS A 13 3.87 -12.38 5.38
N LEU A 14 3.62 -12.53 4.09
CA LEU A 14 3.13 -13.80 3.55
C LEU A 14 4.21 -14.88 3.64
N ALA A 15 5.45 -14.52 3.31
CA ALA A 15 6.56 -15.47 3.37
C ALA A 15 6.79 -15.97 4.79
N ASP A 16 6.72 -15.06 5.77
CA ASP A 16 6.89 -15.42 7.18
C ASP A 16 5.85 -16.43 7.65
N ARG A 17 4.69 -16.43 7.04
CA ARG A 17 3.60 -17.32 7.44
C ARG A 17 3.39 -18.49 6.48
N GLY A 18 4.25 -18.62 5.48
CA GLY A 18 4.14 -19.70 4.51
C GLY A 18 2.89 -19.62 3.64
N ILE A 19 2.40 -18.42 3.37
CA ILE A 19 1.20 -18.21 2.57
C ILE A 19 1.60 -17.81 1.16
N SER A 20 1.18 -18.60 0.16
CA SER A 20 1.43 -18.28 -1.23
C SER A 20 0.46 -17.19 -1.70
N LEU A 21 0.81 -16.52 -2.80
CA LEU A 21 -0.08 -15.52 -3.39
C LEU A 21 -1.39 -16.16 -3.84
N ASN A 22 -1.33 -17.38 -4.36
CA ASN A 22 -2.54 -18.08 -4.78
C ASN A 22 -3.46 -18.36 -3.60
N LYS A 23 -2.89 -18.78 -2.48
CA LYS A 23 -3.68 -19.02 -1.28
C LYS A 23 -4.30 -17.72 -0.76
N LEU A 24 -3.51 -16.64 -0.74
CA LEU A 24 -4.01 -15.34 -0.33
C LEU A 24 -5.20 -14.92 -1.18
N SER A 25 -5.07 -15.05 -2.50
CA SER A 25 -6.15 -14.69 -3.42
C SER A 25 -7.41 -15.48 -3.13
N ARG A 26 -7.24 -16.79 -3.00
CA ARG A 26 -8.37 -17.68 -2.81
C ARG A 26 -9.09 -17.40 -1.50
N GLU A 27 -8.35 -17.14 -0.44
CA GLU A 27 -8.95 -17.03 0.88
C GLU A 27 -9.43 -15.63 1.23
N THR A 28 -8.87 -14.60 0.58
CA THR A 28 -9.35 -13.23 0.77
C THR A 28 -10.38 -12.82 -0.27
N ARG A 29 -10.53 -13.62 -1.33
CA ARG A 29 -11.40 -13.29 -2.47
C ARG A 29 -10.93 -12.04 -3.21
N ILE A 30 -9.63 -11.73 -3.11
CA ILE A 30 -9.03 -10.67 -3.92
C ILE A 30 -8.50 -11.33 -5.19
N PRO A 31 -8.88 -10.83 -6.37
CA PRO A 31 -8.41 -11.44 -7.62
C PRO A 31 -6.88 -11.49 -7.69
N MET A 32 -6.36 -12.60 -8.21
CA MET A 32 -4.92 -12.78 -8.33
C MET A 32 -4.27 -11.66 -9.14
N SER A 33 -4.96 -11.19 -10.19
CA SER A 33 -4.46 -10.08 -11.00
C SER A 33 -4.25 -8.82 -10.17
N ARG A 34 -5.14 -8.56 -9.22
CA ARG A 34 -5.01 -7.40 -8.34
C ARG A 34 -3.85 -7.59 -7.36
N ILE A 35 -3.74 -8.77 -6.76
CA ILE A 35 -2.64 -9.05 -5.85
C ILE A 35 -1.31 -8.89 -6.56
N SER A 36 -1.20 -9.39 -7.78
CA SER A 36 0.03 -9.31 -8.56
C SER A 36 0.47 -7.86 -8.77
N VAL A 37 -0.46 -6.97 -9.17
CA VAL A 37 -0.08 -5.58 -9.42
C VAL A 37 0.21 -4.83 -8.12
N ILE A 38 -0.40 -5.22 -7.01
CA ILE A 38 -0.10 -4.61 -5.70
C ILE A 38 1.30 -4.99 -5.25
N VAL A 39 1.66 -6.27 -5.31
CA VAL A 39 2.99 -6.69 -4.85
C VAL A 39 4.10 -6.17 -5.75
N ASN A 40 3.79 -5.87 -6.99
CA ASN A 40 4.75 -5.28 -7.92
C ASN A 40 4.78 -3.75 -7.86
N GLY A 41 4.00 -3.16 -6.96
CA GLY A 41 4.03 -1.73 -6.76
C GLY A 41 3.32 -0.90 -7.81
N LYS A 42 2.47 -1.54 -8.62
CA LYS A 42 1.82 -0.85 -9.73
C LYS A 42 0.41 -0.38 -9.41
N ARG A 43 -0.09 -0.73 -8.23
CA ARG A 43 -1.42 -0.34 -7.82
C ARG A 43 -1.48 -0.15 -6.31
N ALA A 44 -2.20 0.86 -5.89
CA ALA A 44 -2.37 1.16 -4.47
C ALA A 44 -3.32 0.15 -3.81
N ILE A 45 -3.17 -0.01 -2.51
CA ILE A 45 -4.11 -0.79 -1.71
C ILE A 45 -5.30 0.12 -1.39
N THR A 46 -6.49 -0.31 -1.81
CA THR A 46 -7.72 0.40 -1.50
C THR A 46 -8.20 0.03 -0.11
N ALA A 47 -9.20 0.78 0.39
CA ALA A 47 -9.78 0.49 1.70
C ALA A 47 -10.37 -0.92 1.75
N GLU A 48 -11.04 -1.34 0.69
CA GLU A 48 -11.60 -2.68 0.65
C GLU A 48 -10.52 -3.75 0.72
N THR A 49 -9.44 -3.57 -0.04
CA THR A 49 -8.32 -4.52 -0.01
C THR A 49 -7.69 -4.55 1.39
N ALA A 50 -7.54 -3.38 2.01
CA ALA A 50 -6.99 -3.30 3.36
C ALA A 50 -7.86 -4.06 4.35
N LEU A 51 -9.17 -3.95 4.24
CA LEU A 51 -10.09 -4.66 5.12
C LEU A 51 -9.96 -6.18 4.93
N ARG A 52 -9.87 -6.64 3.70
CA ARG A 52 -9.72 -8.06 3.42
C ARG A 52 -8.39 -8.60 3.94
N LEU A 53 -7.31 -7.86 3.74
CA LEU A 53 -6.00 -8.27 4.23
C LEU A 53 -5.97 -8.33 5.76
N ALA A 54 -6.52 -7.32 6.41
CA ALA A 54 -6.53 -7.28 7.87
C ALA A 54 -7.39 -8.41 8.44
N ARG A 55 -8.51 -8.69 7.82
CA ARG A 55 -9.37 -9.79 8.27
C ARG A 55 -8.63 -11.13 8.20
N TYR A 56 -7.88 -11.34 7.13
CA TYR A 56 -7.21 -12.61 6.90
C TYR A 56 -5.90 -12.73 7.70
N LEU A 57 -5.08 -11.67 7.67
CA LEU A 57 -3.78 -11.71 8.31
C LEU A 57 -3.79 -11.28 9.77
N GLY A 58 -4.87 -10.66 10.21
CA GLY A 58 -4.97 -10.12 11.56
C GLY A 58 -4.55 -8.66 11.59
N GLY A 59 -4.79 -8.00 12.71
CA GLY A 59 -4.46 -6.61 12.89
C GLY A 59 -5.55 -5.70 12.34
N SER A 60 -5.16 -4.47 12.05
CA SER A 60 -6.09 -3.42 11.66
C SER A 60 -5.92 -3.03 10.20
N ALA A 61 -7.02 -2.76 9.53
CA ALA A 61 -6.98 -2.23 8.16
C ALA A 61 -6.22 -0.90 8.10
N ASN A 62 -6.24 -0.13 9.20
CA ASN A 62 -5.54 1.15 9.25
C ASN A 62 -4.03 1.00 9.02
N VAL A 63 -3.45 -0.12 9.42
CA VAL A 63 -2.03 -0.36 9.18
C VAL A 63 -1.75 -0.29 7.68
N TRP A 64 -2.58 -0.97 6.87
CA TRP A 64 -2.38 -1.00 5.43
C TRP A 64 -2.65 0.35 4.77
N THR A 65 -3.73 1.03 5.18
CA THR A 65 -4.05 2.33 4.60
C THR A 65 -3.04 3.39 5.02
N ASN A 66 -2.53 3.34 6.24
CA ASN A 66 -1.50 4.27 6.68
C ASN A 66 -0.19 4.06 5.93
N LEU A 67 0.21 2.81 5.70
CA LEU A 67 1.40 2.53 4.91
C LEU A 67 1.25 3.06 3.48
N GLN A 68 0.07 2.89 2.90
CA GLN A 68 -0.20 3.39 1.56
C GLN A 68 -0.12 4.92 1.54
N ALA A 69 -0.72 5.58 2.53
CA ALA A 69 -0.70 7.03 2.60
C ALA A 69 0.71 7.57 2.75
N GLN A 70 1.53 6.94 3.58
CA GLN A 70 2.93 7.36 3.77
C GLN A 70 3.72 7.20 2.49
N HIS A 71 3.49 6.10 1.78
CA HIS A 71 4.16 5.87 0.50
C HIS A 71 3.77 6.95 -0.51
N ASP A 72 2.46 7.23 -0.62
CA ASP A 72 1.96 8.22 -1.56
C ASP A 72 2.51 9.61 -1.26
N LEU A 73 2.57 9.97 0.03
CA LEU A 73 3.12 11.27 0.42
C LEU A 73 4.59 11.38 0.06
N ALA A 74 5.36 10.32 0.32
CA ALA A 74 6.79 10.34 0.01
C ALA A 74 7.05 10.49 -1.49
N VAL A 75 6.30 9.73 -2.29
CA VAL A 75 6.46 9.79 -3.75
C VAL A 75 6.04 11.16 -4.27
N THR A 76 4.91 11.67 -3.80
CA THR A 76 4.39 12.96 -4.25
C THR A 76 5.31 14.11 -3.83
N MET A 77 5.82 14.06 -2.59
CA MET A 77 6.74 15.08 -2.11
C MET A 77 8.00 15.14 -2.96
N ARG A 78 8.51 13.98 -3.35
CA ARG A 78 9.70 13.92 -4.19
C ARG A 78 9.44 14.54 -5.56
N ARG A 79 8.23 14.32 -6.09
CA ARG A 79 7.89 14.78 -7.43
C ARG A 79 7.53 16.26 -7.48
N VAL A 80 6.73 16.75 -6.53
CA VAL A 80 6.18 18.10 -6.59
C VAL A 80 6.35 18.92 -5.31
N GLY A 81 7.10 18.42 -4.32
CA GLY A 81 7.22 19.11 -3.04
C GLY A 81 7.79 20.51 -3.17
N LYS A 82 8.84 20.66 -3.96
CA LYS A 82 9.47 21.97 -4.15
C LYS A 82 8.55 22.94 -4.88
N LEU A 83 7.79 22.42 -5.84
CA LEU A 83 6.83 23.26 -6.56
C LEU A 83 5.75 23.77 -5.60
N ILE A 84 5.23 22.88 -4.77
CA ILE A 84 4.19 23.26 -3.82
C ILE A 84 4.72 24.30 -2.84
N ASN A 85 5.95 24.12 -2.35
CA ASN A 85 6.54 25.10 -1.43
C ASN A 85 6.69 26.48 -2.06
N ARG A 86 6.89 26.55 -3.38
CA ARG A 86 6.97 27.83 -4.06
C ARG A 86 5.60 28.44 -4.32
N GLU A 87 4.61 27.60 -4.61
CA GLU A 87 3.29 28.08 -5.02
C GLU A 87 2.38 28.40 -3.85
N VAL A 88 2.56 27.70 -2.74
CA VAL A 88 1.64 27.84 -1.61
C VAL A 88 2.37 28.45 -0.43
N MET A 89 1.93 29.65 -0.04
CA MET A 89 2.46 30.30 1.13
C MET A 89 1.56 30.00 2.32
N ARG A 90 2.17 29.99 3.51
CA ARG A 90 1.36 29.80 4.71
C ARG A 90 0.38 30.92 4.88
N ALA A 91 -0.81 30.58 5.34
CA ALA A 91 -1.77 31.58 5.74
C ALA A 91 -1.21 32.35 6.92
N VAL A 92 -1.42 33.67 6.93
CA VAL A 92 -0.89 34.54 7.98
C VAL A 92 -1.76 34.51 9.23
N THR A 93 -3.02 34.20 9.10
CA THR A 93 -3.94 34.19 10.25
C THR A 93 -4.52 32.80 10.51
#